data_03d10e02cbcae1d820a9398e143af08c
#
_entry.id   03d10e02cbcae1d820a9398e143af08c
#
_cell.length_a   1.000
_cell.length_b   1.000
_cell.length_c   1.000
_cell.angle_alpha   90.00
_cell.angle_beta   90.00
_cell.angle_gamma   90.00
#
_symmetry.space_group_name_H-M   'P 1'
#
loop_
_entity.id
_entity.type
_entity.pdbx_description
1 polymer ?
#
loop_
_entity_poly.entity_id
_entity_poly.type
_entity_poly.pdbx_seq_one_letter_code
_entity_poly.pdbx_strand_id
1 'polypeptide(L)'
;ELLKRMKEITGNEVIKTIEDAELVNKQGEPLDVLVIAPATGSTLSKMADGDSDTPILMMAKEMFRNNRPVVLGIATNDGLGLSAKNIGILLSTKNVYFIPFGQDDPFGKPNSLVARFDLMVPTIVEALKKEQLQPVLEKH
;
A
#
# COMPACT_ATOMS: atom_id res chain seq x y z
N GLU A 1 17.76 -7.15 1.99
CA GLU A 1 17.82 -7.44 0.57
C GLU A 1 16.73 -6.75 -0.23
N LEU A 2 15.48 -7.01 0.11
CA LEU A 2 14.37 -6.35 -0.58
C LEU A 2 14.47 -4.84 -0.40
N LEU A 3 14.71 -4.38 0.81
CA LEU A 3 14.82 -2.96 1.11
C LEU A 3 15.95 -2.31 0.33
N LYS A 4 17.09 -2.98 0.23
CA LYS A 4 18.23 -2.48 -0.51
C LYS A 4 17.89 -2.36 -2.00
N ARG A 5 17.20 -3.35 -2.56
CA ARG A 5 16.77 -3.30 -3.96
C ARG A 5 15.80 -2.16 -4.20
N MET A 6 14.91 -1.91 -3.25
CA MET A 6 13.95 -0.81 -3.39
C MET A 6 14.65 0.54 -3.39
N LYS A 7 15.68 0.70 -2.56
CA LYS A 7 16.47 1.93 -2.56
C LYS A 7 17.20 2.13 -3.89
N GLU A 8 17.72 1.05 -4.45
CA GLU A 8 18.38 1.12 -5.74
C GLU A 8 17.43 1.54 -6.85
N ILE A 9 16.17 1.10 -6.78
CA ILE A 9 15.16 1.41 -7.79
C ILE A 9 14.68 2.85 -7.66
N THR A 10 14.37 3.29 -6.43
CA THR A 10 13.73 4.58 -6.20
C THR A 10 14.71 5.73 -6.05
N GLY A 11 15.92 5.46 -5.60
CA GLY A 11 16.90 6.49 -5.27
C GLY A 11 16.62 7.20 -3.96
N ASN A 12 15.53 6.89 -3.28
CA ASN A 12 15.15 7.46 -2.00
C ASN A 12 14.83 6.38 -0.99
N GLU A 13 14.71 6.76 0.28
CA GLU A 13 14.36 5.80 1.30
C GLU A 13 12.92 5.31 1.15
N VAL A 14 12.73 4.04 1.45
CA VAL A 14 11.42 3.42 1.49
C VAL A 14 10.97 3.35 2.94
N ILE A 15 9.79 3.91 3.22
CA ILE A 15 9.25 3.87 4.58
C ILE A 15 8.63 2.50 4.81
N LYS A 16 9.04 1.85 5.88
CA LYS A 16 8.57 0.51 6.22
C LYS A 16 7.91 0.42 7.60
N THR A 17 8.09 1.44 8.45
CA THR A 17 7.50 1.45 9.80
C THR A 17 6.97 2.83 10.11
N ILE A 18 6.17 2.92 11.18
CA ILE A 18 5.66 4.21 11.64
C ILE A 18 6.81 5.09 12.14
N GLU A 19 7.80 4.49 12.77
CA GLU A 19 8.98 5.23 13.24
C GLU A 19 9.75 5.82 12.07
N ASP A 20 9.90 5.05 11.00
CA ASP A 20 10.57 5.54 9.80
C ASP A 20 9.80 6.71 9.19
N ALA A 21 8.47 6.62 9.17
CA ALA A 21 7.63 7.68 8.65
C ALA A 21 7.80 8.97 9.45
N GLU A 22 7.84 8.87 10.77
CA GLU A 22 8.05 10.04 11.63
C GLU A 22 9.40 10.68 11.37
N LEU A 23 10.44 9.87 11.24
CA LEU A 23 11.78 10.37 11.00
C LEU A 23 11.87 11.13 9.69
N VAL A 24 11.33 10.55 8.62
CA VAL A 24 11.36 11.20 7.30
C VAL A 24 10.55 12.48 7.32
N ASN A 25 9.38 12.46 7.97
CA ASN A 25 8.54 13.64 8.07
C ASN A 25 9.25 14.78 8.78
N LYS A 26 9.98 14.48 9.85
CA LYS A 26 10.76 15.49 10.57
C LYS A 26 11.88 16.06 9.73
N GLN A 27 12.50 15.24 8.92
CA GLN A 27 13.59 15.67 8.05
C GLN A 27 13.10 16.39 6.81
N GLY A 28 11.82 16.24 6.48
CA GLY A 28 11.23 16.87 5.32
C GLY A 28 11.72 16.34 3.99
N GLU A 29 12.31 15.16 3.98
CA GLU A 29 12.81 14.55 2.76
C GLU A 29 11.67 14.04 1.89
N PRO A 30 11.67 14.34 0.59
CA PRO A 30 10.64 13.82 -0.30
C PRO A 30 10.85 12.33 -0.58
N LEU A 31 9.74 11.62 -0.78
CA LEU A 31 9.75 10.21 -1.14
C LEU A 31 9.25 10.06 -2.56
N ASP A 32 9.81 9.10 -3.29
CA ASP A 32 9.28 8.74 -4.61
C ASP A 32 8.06 7.83 -4.48
N VAL A 33 8.04 6.99 -3.46
CA VAL A 33 6.95 6.04 -3.25
C VAL A 33 6.82 5.74 -1.76
N LEU A 34 5.59 5.56 -1.30
CA LEU A 34 5.30 5.11 0.05
C LEU A 34 4.69 3.71 -0.05
N VAL A 35 5.26 2.76 0.69
CA VAL A 35 4.76 1.39 0.72
C VAL A 35 4.20 1.09 2.11
N ILE A 36 2.95 0.67 2.16
CA ILE A 36 2.30 0.26 3.40
C ILE A 36 2.00 -1.22 3.30
N ALA A 37 2.80 -2.03 3.94
CA ALA A 37 2.68 -3.49 3.86
C ALA A 37 3.15 -4.11 5.16
N PRO A 38 2.27 -4.77 5.90
CA PRO A 38 0.87 -5.04 5.55
C PRO A 38 -0.04 -3.85 5.83
N ALA A 39 -1.04 -3.65 4.97
CA ALA A 39 -2.11 -2.69 5.18
C ALA A 39 -3.31 -3.46 5.75
N THR A 40 -3.65 -3.16 6.99
CA THR A 40 -4.73 -3.86 7.69
C THR A 40 -6.08 -3.20 7.43
N GLY A 41 -7.17 -3.85 7.86
CA GLY A 41 -8.50 -3.29 7.70
C GLY A 41 -8.64 -1.90 8.33
N SER A 42 -8.01 -1.68 9.48
CA SER A 42 -8.04 -0.37 10.13
C SER A 42 -7.35 0.70 9.28
N THR A 43 -6.17 0.39 8.74
CA THR A 43 -5.45 1.32 7.87
C THR A 43 -6.26 1.63 6.62
N LEU A 44 -6.84 0.60 6.00
CA LEU A 44 -7.65 0.78 4.78
C LEU A 44 -8.87 1.68 5.04
N SER A 45 -9.53 1.46 6.17
CA SER A 45 -10.69 2.26 6.56
C SER A 45 -10.32 3.73 6.72
N LYS A 46 -9.25 3.99 7.44
CA LYS A 46 -8.82 5.36 7.69
C LYS A 46 -8.35 6.06 6.43
N MET A 47 -7.62 5.35 5.56
CA MET A 47 -7.20 5.93 4.29
C MET A 47 -8.39 6.25 3.40
N ALA A 48 -9.37 5.36 3.34
CA ALA A 48 -10.56 5.57 2.53
C ALA A 48 -11.37 6.77 3.02
N ASP A 49 -11.34 7.04 4.34
CA ASP A 49 -12.03 8.19 4.93
C ASP A 49 -11.22 9.48 4.84
N GLY A 50 -9.97 9.41 4.42
CA GLY A 50 -9.12 10.59 4.36
C GLY A 50 -8.55 11.01 5.70
N ASP A 51 -8.54 10.10 6.68
CA ASP A 51 -7.99 10.40 8.01
C ASP A 51 -6.48 10.58 7.95
N SER A 52 -5.96 11.39 8.85
CA SER A 52 -4.52 11.64 8.95
C SER A 52 -4.06 11.68 10.40
N ASP A 53 -4.63 10.80 11.23
CA ASP A 53 -4.37 10.81 12.67
C ASP A 53 -3.18 9.96 13.10
N THR A 54 -2.45 9.37 12.14
CA THR A 54 -1.22 8.64 12.43
C THR A 54 -0.12 9.12 11.49
N PRO A 55 1.16 8.92 11.85
CA PRO A 55 2.26 9.32 10.96
C PRO A 55 2.17 8.71 9.57
N ILE A 56 1.83 7.42 9.47
CA ILE A 56 1.76 6.77 8.15
C ILE A 56 0.63 7.36 7.30
N LEU A 57 -0.50 7.70 7.91
CA LEU A 57 -1.62 8.31 7.20
C LEU A 57 -1.30 9.73 6.79
N MET A 58 -0.55 10.46 7.63
CA MET A 58 -0.08 11.79 7.28
C MET A 58 0.85 11.76 6.08
N MET A 59 1.74 10.75 6.04
CA MET A 59 2.63 10.58 4.90
C MET A 59 1.87 10.22 3.63
N ALA A 60 0.86 9.35 3.76
CA ALA A 60 0.04 8.99 2.59
C ALA A 60 -0.66 10.23 2.04
N LYS A 61 -1.21 11.07 2.92
CA LYS A 61 -1.88 12.29 2.50
C LYS A 61 -0.92 13.23 1.79
N GLU A 62 0.31 13.31 2.29
CA GLU A 62 1.34 14.13 1.67
C GLU A 62 1.69 13.61 0.27
N MET A 63 1.78 12.29 0.11
CA MET A 63 2.03 11.67 -1.19
C MET A 63 0.92 12.02 -2.18
N PHE A 64 -0.34 11.88 -1.75
CA PHE A 64 -1.49 12.21 -2.61
C PHE A 64 -1.45 13.67 -3.04
N ARG A 65 -1.15 14.56 -2.10
CA ARG A 65 -1.10 15.99 -2.40
C ARG A 65 -0.06 16.33 -3.46
N ASN A 66 1.02 15.56 -3.50
CA ASN A 66 2.11 15.76 -4.44
C ASN A 66 2.03 14.83 -5.65
N ASN A 67 0.92 14.13 -5.84
CA ASN A 67 0.71 13.20 -6.95
C ASN A 67 1.78 12.11 -7.00
N ARG A 68 2.17 11.61 -5.84
CA ARG A 68 3.15 10.53 -5.74
C ARG A 68 2.47 9.24 -5.35
N PRO A 69 3.02 8.10 -5.77
CA PRO A 69 2.35 6.82 -5.58
C PRO A 69 2.43 6.29 -4.15
N VAL A 70 1.35 5.63 -3.75
CA VAL A 70 1.26 4.87 -2.51
C VAL A 70 0.94 3.43 -2.90
N VAL A 71 1.75 2.49 -2.44
CA VAL A 71 1.58 1.07 -2.71
C VAL A 71 1.06 0.38 -1.46
N LEU A 72 -0.01 -0.37 -1.61
CA LEU A 72 -0.65 -1.08 -0.49
C LEU A 72 -0.49 -2.58 -0.64
N GLY A 73 0.02 -3.23 0.41
CA GLY A 73 0.04 -4.68 0.48
C GLY A 73 -0.97 -5.12 1.53
N ILE A 74 -2.18 -5.45 1.11
CA ILE A 74 -3.26 -5.72 2.06
C ILE A 74 -3.12 -7.06 2.76
N ALA A 75 -3.60 -7.11 4.00
CA ALA A 75 -3.71 -8.34 4.77
C ALA A 75 -4.84 -8.12 5.76
N THR A 76 -6.03 -8.64 5.42
CA THR A 76 -7.20 -8.41 6.24
C THR A 76 -8.13 -9.60 6.21
N ASN A 77 -8.69 -9.93 7.37
CA ASN A 77 -9.60 -11.08 7.51
C ASN A 77 -10.99 -10.79 6.94
N ASP A 78 -11.32 -9.53 6.72
CA ASP A 78 -12.65 -9.14 6.24
C ASP A 78 -12.59 -8.37 4.91
N GLY A 79 -11.60 -8.70 4.08
CA GLY A 79 -11.43 -8.02 2.80
C GLY A 79 -12.64 -8.15 1.87
N LEU A 80 -13.33 -9.27 1.92
CA LEU A 80 -14.57 -9.46 1.17
C LEU A 80 -15.80 -9.17 2.01
N GLY A 81 -15.61 -8.72 3.26
CA GLY A 81 -16.68 -8.33 4.16
C GLY A 81 -16.72 -6.81 4.32
N LEU A 82 -16.58 -6.36 5.59
CA LEU A 82 -16.70 -4.93 5.89
C LEU A 82 -15.62 -4.08 5.23
N SER A 83 -14.44 -4.62 5.01
CA SER A 83 -13.36 -3.86 4.37
C SER A 83 -13.48 -3.77 2.86
N ALA A 84 -14.41 -4.51 2.24
CA ALA A 84 -14.54 -4.53 0.78
C ALA A 84 -14.82 -3.12 0.23
N LYS A 85 -15.65 -2.34 0.90
CA LYS A 85 -15.98 -0.99 0.45
C LYS A 85 -14.75 -0.09 0.47
N ASN A 86 -13.91 -0.25 1.49
CA ASN A 86 -12.70 0.57 1.62
C ASN A 86 -11.67 0.20 0.57
N ILE A 87 -11.53 -1.09 0.30
CA ILE A 87 -10.67 -1.57 -0.79
C ILE A 87 -11.16 -1.02 -2.12
N GLY A 88 -12.48 -1.06 -2.35
CA GLY A 88 -13.07 -0.52 -3.57
C GLY A 88 -12.81 0.97 -3.76
N ILE A 89 -12.96 1.75 -2.68
CA ILE A 89 -12.65 3.17 -2.72
C ILE A 89 -11.19 3.39 -3.10
N LEU A 90 -10.27 2.65 -2.46
CA LEU A 90 -8.85 2.83 -2.70
C LEU A 90 -8.42 2.30 -4.06
N LEU A 91 -9.07 1.25 -4.59
CA LEU A 91 -8.80 0.77 -5.94
C LEU A 91 -9.11 1.84 -6.99
N SER A 92 -10.04 2.72 -6.70
CA SER A 92 -10.43 3.78 -7.62
C SER A 92 -9.79 5.13 -7.28
N THR A 93 -8.91 5.16 -6.29
CA THR A 93 -8.24 6.40 -5.87
C THR A 93 -6.98 6.61 -6.68
N LYS A 94 -6.80 7.82 -7.19
CA LYS A 94 -5.61 8.18 -7.96
C LYS A 94 -4.35 8.02 -7.13
N ASN A 95 -3.31 7.47 -7.73
CA ASN A 95 -2.00 7.26 -7.10
C ASN A 95 -1.95 6.18 -6.03
N VAL A 96 -3.01 5.40 -5.88
CA VAL A 96 -3.00 4.22 -5.02
C VAL A 96 -2.84 2.99 -5.90
N TYR A 97 -1.87 2.16 -5.55
CA TYR A 97 -1.58 0.93 -6.29
C TYR A 97 -1.53 -0.23 -5.32
N PHE A 98 -2.01 -1.38 -5.74
CA PHE A 98 -2.06 -2.55 -4.88
C PHE A 98 -1.05 -3.58 -5.32
N ILE A 99 -0.33 -4.16 -4.34
CA ILE A 99 0.37 -5.40 -4.59
C ILE A 99 -0.72 -6.43 -4.89
N PRO A 100 -0.63 -7.17 -6.02
CA PRO A 100 -1.69 -8.11 -6.37
C PRO A 100 -2.10 -8.99 -5.19
N PHE A 101 -3.39 -9.20 -5.04
CA PHE A 101 -3.94 -9.86 -3.86
C PHE A 101 -5.06 -10.83 -4.23
N GLY A 102 -5.36 -11.73 -3.31
CA GLY A 102 -6.42 -12.69 -3.52
C GLY A 102 -6.77 -13.38 -2.21
N GLN A 103 -7.57 -14.40 -2.30
CA GLN A 103 -7.95 -15.20 -1.14
C GLN A 103 -6.83 -16.19 -0.84
N ASP A 104 -6.31 -16.12 0.38
CA ASP A 104 -5.25 -17.04 0.81
C ASP A 104 -5.82 -18.40 1.25
N ASP A 105 -7.06 -18.41 1.72
CA ASP A 105 -7.69 -19.62 2.21
C ASP A 105 -9.21 -19.51 1.97
N PRO A 106 -9.68 -19.73 0.73
CA PRO A 106 -11.09 -19.44 0.40
C PRO A 106 -12.09 -20.32 1.14
N PHE A 107 -11.69 -21.51 1.55
CA PHE A 107 -12.61 -22.41 2.24
C PHE A 107 -12.56 -22.27 3.76
N GLY A 108 -11.39 -21.99 4.32
CA GLY A 108 -11.25 -21.80 5.76
C GLY A 108 -11.47 -20.38 6.21
N LYS A 109 -11.12 -19.41 5.36
CA LYS A 109 -11.26 -17.98 5.64
C LYS A 109 -11.84 -17.28 4.42
N PRO A 110 -13.13 -17.48 4.16
CA PRO A 110 -13.71 -17.03 2.88
C PRO A 110 -13.70 -15.52 2.65
N ASN A 111 -13.55 -14.73 3.70
CA ASN A 111 -13.53 -13.27 3.54
C ASN A 111 -12.15 -12.66 3.62
N SER A 112 -11.11 -13.47 3.83
CA SER A 112 -9.74 -12.97 3.98
C SER A 112 -9.11 -12.67 2.63
N LEU A 113 -8.43 -11.53 2.54
CA LEU A 113 -7.65 -11.15 1.37
C LEU A 113 -6.24 -10.82 1.80
N VAL A 114 -5.26 -11.37 1.09
CA VAL A 114 -3.85 -11.15 1.40
C VAL A 114 -3.07 -10.89 0.12
N ALA A 115 -2.17 -9.92 0.18
CA ALA A 115 -1.32 -9.58 -0.95
C ALA A 115 -0.25 -10.64 -1.20
N ARG A 116 0.15 -10.75 -2.47
CA ARG A 116 1.33 -11.52 -2.86
C ARG A 116 2.55 -10.64 -2.60
N PHE A 117 3.10 -10.71 -1.39
CA PHE A 117 4.19 -9.82 -1.00
C PHE A 117 5.46 -10.02 -1.82
N ASP A 118 5.61 -11.18 -2.45
CA ASP A 118 6.73 -11.41 -3.36
C ASP A 118 6.65 -10.56 -4.64
N LEU A 119 5.50 -9.93 -4.89
CA LEU A 119 5.33 -9.03 -6.03
C LEU A 119 5.49 -7.56 -5.63
N MET A 120 6.00 -7.28 -4.43
CA MET A 120 6.14 -5.90 -3.96
C MET A 120 7.04 -5.07 -4.88
N VAL A 121 8.22 -5.57 -5.21
CA VAL A 121 9.16 -4.80 -6.04
C VAL A 121 8.60 -4.54 -7.43
N PRO A 122 8.05 -5.54 -8.17
CA PRO A 122 7.42 -5.25 -9.45
C PRO A 122 6.29 -4.23 -9.35
N THR A 123 5.50 -4.28 -8.25
CA THR A 123 4.42 -3.32 -8.05
C THR A 123 4.97 -1.91 -7.89
N ILE A 124 6.04 -1.75 -7.13
CA ILE A 124 6.67 -0.45 -6.93
C ILE A 124 7.18 0.12 -8.26
N VAL A 125 7.81 -0.73 -9.06
CA VAL A 125 8.34 -0.30 -10.37
C VAL A 125 7.21 0.23 -11.25
N GLU A 126 6.09 -0.49 -11.30
CA GLU A 126 4.95 -0.04 -12.11
C GLU A 126 4.30 1.21 -11.52
N ALA A 127 4.20 1.28 -10.20
CA ALA A 127 3.62 2.46 -9.53
C ALA A 127 4.41 3.73 -9.83
N LEU A 128 5.72 3.62 -9.93
CA LEU A 128 6.55 4.76 -10.29
C LEU A 128 6.25 5.27 -11.69
N LYS A 129 5.70 4.42 -12.55
CA LYS A 129 5.24 4.79 -13.88
C LYS A 129 3.76 5.17 -13.89
N LYS A 130 3.13 5.26 -12.73
CA LYS A 130 1.71 5.54 -12.57
C LYS A 130 0.81 4.44 -13.16
N GLU A 131 1.26 3.20 -13.03
CA GLU A 131 0.51 2.05 -13.53
C GLU A 131 0.36 0.99 -12.45
N GLN A 132 -0.78 0.31 -12.49
CA GLN A 132 -1.06 -0.80 -11.59
C GLN A 132 -0.49 -2.09 -12.19
N LEU A 133 0.32 -2.80 -11.41
CA LEU A 133 0.82 -4.11 -11.86
C LEU A 133 -0.36 -5.06 -12.07
N GLN A 134 -0.43 -5.67 -13.25
CA GLN A 134 -1.51 -6.58 -13.59
C GLN A 134 -1.00 -8.02 -13.68
N PRO A 135 -1.85 -9.01 -13.39
CA PRO A 135 -3.22 -8.86 -12.89
C PRO A 135 -3.24 -8.45 -11.42
N VAL A 136 -4.12 -7.52 -11.06
CA VAL A 136 -4.22 -7.06 -9.68
C VAL A 136 -4.87 -8.10 -8.78
N LEU A 137 -5.76 -8.92 -9.33
CA LEU A 137 -6.36 -10.02 -8.59
C LEU A 137 -5.62 -11.30 -8.87
N GLU A 138 -5.20 -11.97 -7.79
CA GLU A 138 -4.44 -13.20 -7.91
C GLU A 138 -5.32 -14.32 -8.42
N LYS A 139 -4.78 -15.07 -9.36
CA LYS A 139 -5.45 -16.23 -9.89
C LYS A 139 -5.41 -17.33 -8.85
N HIS A 140 -6.53 -17.93 -8.65
CA HIS A 140 -6.71 -19.01 -7.68
C HIS A 140 -6.17 -20.33 -8.21
#